data_d8c53629df00b83fc30c95cf5aa9bad3
#
_entry.id   d8c53629df00b83fc30c95cf5aa9bad3
#
_cell.length_a   1.000
_cell.length_b   1.000
_cell.length_c   1.000
_cell.angle_alpha   90.00
_cell.angle_beta   90.00
_cell.angle_gamma   90.00
#
_symmetry.space_group_name_H-M   'P 1'
#
loop_
_entity.id
_entity.type
_entity.pdbx_description
1 polymer ?
#
loop_
_entity_poly.entity_id
_entity_poly.type
_entity_poly.pdbx_seq_one_letter_code
_entity_poly.pdbx_strand_id
1 'polypeptide(L)'
;MPHAPAPAHDAAPRPALVAGAHALFLALLGSGRHLLEAGCGAGEDLRLFRQQGLTVTAFDASRAQAAAASRLCGQPVRVCRFEQMQSVVPYDGIWASGSLPCLPEHEIAPALGHLATLLKAGGPLYASFPHGEGEPLPRSGEYPLQTRLDEAGLRRLIAPLPFTLHHGWVGEDEVNGPWLHALLVRR
;
A
#
# COMPACT_ATOMS: atom_id res chain seq x y z
N MET A 1 22.23 31.01 9.53
CA MET A 1 21.96 30.57 8.15
C MET A 1 20.66 29.78 8.18
N PRO A 2 19.55 30.28 7.61
CA PRO A 2 18.31 29.54 7.56
C PRO A 2 18.42 28.43 6.53
N HIS A 3 18.08 27.21 6.94
CA HIS A 3 17.98 26.04 6.08
C HIS A 3 16.87 26.28 5.05
N ALA A 4 17.22 26.20 3.76
CA ALA A 4 16.26 26.24 2.68
C ALA A 4 15.28 25.04 2.82
N PRO A 5 13.97 25.24 2.60
CA PRO A 5 13.02 24.13 2.57
C PRO A 5 13.40 23.18 1.43
N ALA A 6 13.38 21.87 1.73
CA ALA A 6 13.53 20.84 0.71
C ALA A 6 12.47 21.05 -0.38
N PRO A 7 12.82 20.84 -1.68
CA PRO A 7 11.87 21.00 -2.76
C PRO A 7 10.66 20.09 -2.52
N ALA A 8 9.46 20.66 -2.63
CA ALA A 8 8.23 19.90 -2.71
C ALA A 8 8.39 18.90 -3.88
N HIS A 9 8.35 17.60 -3.60
CA HIS A 9 8.19 16.62 -4.65
C HIS A 9 6.84 16.91 -5.30
N ASP A 10 6.88 17.52 -6.49
CA ASP A 10 5.74 17.50 -7.40
C ASP A 10 5.42 16.03 -7.64
N ALA A 11 4.31 15.57 -7.07
CA ALA A 11 3.83 14.23 -7.29
C ALA A 11 3.49 14.12 -8.78
N ALA A 12 4.31 13.39 -9.51
CA ALA A 12 4.02 13.07 -10.91
C ALA A 12 2.63 12.42 -10.97
N PRO A 13 1.79 12.73 -11.98
CA PRO A 13 0.47 12.14 -12.10
C PRO A 13 0.61 10.62 -12.12
N ARG A 14 -0.16 9.95 -11.25
CA ARG A 14 -0.11 8.49 -11.16
C ARG A 14 -0.50 7.85 -12.48
N PRO A 15 0.23 6.82 -12.91
CA PRO A 15 -0.07 6.12 -14.17
C PRO A 15 -1.49 5.56 -14.18
N ALA A 16 -2.08 5.47 -15.38
CA ALA A 16 -3.42 4.89 -15.62
C ALA A 16 -3.61 3.48 -15.04
N LEU A 17 -2.52 2.75 -14.81
CA LEU A 17 -2.48 1.42 -14.19
C LEU A 17 -3.00 1.39 -12.75
N VAL A 18 -2.70 2.42 -11.96
CA VAL A 18 -3.20 2.52 -10.58
C VAL A 18 -4.69 2.86 -10.57
N ALA A 19 -5.16 3.63 -11.54
CA ALA A 19 -6.61 3.91 -11.69
C ALA A 19 -7.40 2.63 -11.96
N GLY A 20 -6.87 1.70 -12.76
CA GLY A 20 -7.47 0.37 -12.97
C GLY A 20 -7.50 -0.46 -11.69
N ALA A 21 -6.42 -0.43 -10.90
CA ALA A 21 -6.36 -1.13 -9.62
C ALA A 21 -7.40 -0.61 -8.61
N HIS A 22 -7.60 0.71 -8.52
CA HIS A 22 -8.65 1.31 -7.69
C HIS A 22 -10.04 0.77 -8.06
N ALA A 23 -10.39 0.75 -9.35
CA ALA A 23 -11.69 0.27 -9.81
C ALA A 23 -11.91 -1.21 -9.43
N LEU A 24 -10.92 -2.07 -9.65
CA LEU A 24 -10.99 -3.49 -9.30
C LEU A 24 -11.09 -3.70 -7.78
N PHE A 25 -10.31 -2.97 -7.00
CA PHE A 25 -10.36 -3.02 -5.55
C PHE A 25 -11.73 -2.59 -5.01
N LEU A 26 -12.27 -1.48 -5.51
CA LEU A 26 -13.58 -0.97 -5.10
C LEU A 26 -14.73 -1.92 -5.50
N ALA A 27 -14.61 -2.59 -6.62
CA ALA A 27 -15.57 -3.62 -7.03
C ALA A 27 -15.60 -4.79 -6.04
N LEU A 28 -14.43 -5.24 -5.56
CA LEU A 28 -14.33 -6.28 -4.52
C LEU A 28 -14.78 -5.79 -3.15
N LEU A 29 -14.53 -4.52 -2.82
CA LEU A 29 -14.96 -3.91 -1.56
C LEU A 29 -16.49 -3.88 -1.44
N GLY A 30 -17.20 -3.75 -2.56
CA GLY A 30 -18.66 -3.74 -2.63
C GLY A 30 -19.27 -2.57 -1.83
N SER A 31 -20.08 -2.88 -0.82
CA SER A 31 -20.73 -1.87 0.05
C SER A 31 -19.86 -1.43 1.23
N GLY A 32 -18.66 -1.99 1.41
CA GLY A 32 -17.72 -1.59 2.46
C GLY A 32 -17.34 -0.12 2.36
N ARG A 33 -17.16 0.55 3.49
CA ARG A 33 -16.89 1.99 3.53
C ARG A 33 -15.68 2.39 4.39
N HIS A 34 -15.15 1.48 5.18
CA HIS A 34 -14.03 1.76 6.10
C HIS A 34 -12.76 1.06 5.64
N LEU A 35 -11.81 1.83 5.13
CA LEU A 35 -10.53 1.37 4.60
C LEU A 35 -9.38 1.65 5.56
N LEU A 36 -8.35 0.81 5.48
CA LEU A 36 -7.01 1.11 5.96
C LEU A 36 -6.09 1.35 4.76
N GLU A 37 -5.45 2.49 4.71
CA GLU A 37 -4.32 2.74 3.81
C GLU A 37 -3.02 2.50 4.55
N ALA A 38 -2.33 1.44 4.18
CA ALA A 38 -1.15 0.91 4.86
C ALA A 38 0.14 1.37 4.18
N GLY A 39 0.82 2.35 4.78
CA GLY A 39 1.96 3.05 4.17
C GLY A 39 1.49 4.04 3.12
N CYS A 40 0.78 5.08 3.55
CA CYS A 40 0.07 6.00 2.66
C CYS A 40 0.96 6.99 1.91
N GLY A 41 2.25 7.05 2.21
CA GLY A 41 3.14 8.03 1.60
C GLY A 41 2.62 9.47 1.79
N ALA A 42 2.64 10.26 0.73
CA ALA A 42 2.15 11.64 0.75
C ALA A 42 0.61 11.78 0.76
N GLY A 43 -0.15 10.67 0.68
CA GLY A 43 -1.60 10.64 0.87
C GLY A 43 -2.44 10.83 -0.40
N GLU A 44 -1.89 10.52 -1.56
CA GLU A 44 -2.61 10.68 -2.83
C GLU A 44 -3.81 9.74 -2.94
N ASP A 45 -3.63 8.44 -2.63
CA ASP A 45 -4.71 7.46 -2.62
C ASP A 45 -5.71 7.75 -1.51
N LEU A 46 -5.20 8.13 -0.32
CA LEU A 46 -6.03 8.58 0.79
C LEU A 46 -7.02 9.68 0.35
N ARG A 47 -6.52 10.67 -0.37
CA ARG A 47 -7.36 11.75 -0.91
C ARG A 47 -8.39 11.23 -1.89
N LEU A 48 -7.99 10.37 -2.83
CA LEU A 48 -8.88 9.81 -3.85
C LEU A 48 -10.00 8.97 -3.23
N PHE A 49 -9.69 8.08 -2.29
CA PHE A 49 -10.70 7.27 -1.60
C PHE A 49 -11.69 8.14 -0.81
N ARG A 50 -11.20 9.18 -0.14
CA ARG A 50 -12.08 10.12 0.58
C ARG A 50 -12.98 10.92 -0.34
N GLN A 51 -12.49 11.34 -1.51
CA GLN A 51 -13.32 12.00 -2.54
C GLN A 51 -14.44 11.09 -3.06
N GLN A 52 -14.26 9.77 -2.99
CA GLN A 52 -15.28 8.78 -3.33
C GLN A 52 -16.23 8.46 -2.15
N GLY A 53 -16.14 9.18 -1.04
CA GLY A 53 -17.02 9.04 0.10
C GLY A 53 -16.66 7.91 1.06
N LEU A 54 -15.41 7.39 0.99
CA LEU A 54 -14.93 6.36 1.90
C LEU A 54 -14.37 6.97 3.18
N THR A 55 -14.54 6.27 4.29
CA THR A 55 -13.83 6.54 5.54
C THR A 55 -12.50 5.82 5.50
N VAL A 56 -11.40 6.56 5.58
CA VAL A 56 -10.05 5.97 5.47
C VAL A 56 -9.24 6.28 6.73
N THR A 57 -8.76 5.25 7.39
CA THR A 57 -7.67 5.35 8.36
C THR A 57 -6.36 5.15 7.60
N ALA A 58 -5.34 5.96 7.89
CA ALA A 58 -4.06 5.86 7.21
C ALA A 58 -2.90 5.89 8.22
N PHE A 59 -1.81 5.21 7.86
CA PHE A 59 -0.54 5.30 8.58
C PHE A 59 0.64 5.27 7.62
N ASP A 60 1.76 5.82 8.07
CA ASP A 60 3.06 5.69 7.43
C ASP A 60 4.15 5.65 8.51
N ALA A 61 5.22 4.90 8.28
CA ALA A 61 6.33 4.85 9.23
C ALA A 61 7.19 6.13 9.16
N SER A 62 7.22 6.80 8.01
CA SER A 62 7.87 8.09 7.84
C SER A 62 7.03 9.22 8.44
N ARG A 63 7.57 9.88 9.45
CA ARG A 63 6.96 11.08 10.02
C ARG A 63 6.74 12.18 8.98
N ALA A 64 7.66 12.33 8.04
CA ALA A 64 7.58 13.33 6.98
C ALA A 64 6.42 13.04 6.03
N GLN A 65 6.26 11.79 5.59
CA GLN A 65 5.17 11.35 4.72
C GLN A 65 3.82 11.46 5.44
N ALA A 66 3.70 10.95 6.66
CA ALA A 66 2.47 11.08 7.44
C ALA A 66 2.04 12.53 7.64
N ALA A 67 2.99 13.44 7.88
CA ALA A 67 2.71 14.87 8.00
C ALA A 67 2.27 15.49 6.67
N ALA A 68 2.86 15.08 5.55
CA ALA A 68 2.45 15.51 4.20
C ALA A 68 1.03 15.03 3.89
N ALA A 69 0.74 13.75 4.11
CA ALA A 69 -0.58 13.16 3.91
C ALA A 69 -1.65 13.83 4.81
N SER A 70 -1.32 14.09 6.08
CA SER A 70 -2.21 14.83 6.99
C SER A 70 -2.58 16.20 6.47
N ARG A 71 -1.61 16.96 5.95
CA ARG A 71 -1.86 18.28 5.35
C ARG A 71 -2.70 18.19 4.08
N LEU A 72 -2.36 17.25 3.19
CA LEU A 72 -3.05 17.06 1.91
C LEU A 72 -4.53 16.70 2.11
N CYS A 73 -4.81 15.84 3.09
CA CYS A 73 -6.14 15.25 3.28
C CYS A 73 -6.97 15.92 4.39
N GLY A 74 -6.36 16.80 5.18
CA GLY A 74 -7.04 17.46 6.30
C GLY A 74 -7.50 16.48 7.38
N GLN A 75 -6.79 15.38 7.59
CA GLN A 75 -7.08 14.39 8.63
C GLN A 75 -5.80 13.89 9.29
N PRO A 76 -5.87 13.40 10.54
CA PRO A 76 -4.73 12.76 11.17
C PRO A 76 -4.28 11.50 10.42
N VAL A 77 -2.96 11.35 10.23
CA VAL A 77 -2.31 10.12 9.75
C VAL A 77 -1.41 9.61 10.88
N ARG A 78 -1.49 8.33 11.18
CA ARG A 78 -0.70 7.73 12.25
C ARG A 78 0.74 7.56 11.81
N VAL A 79 1.69 7.86 12.71
CA VAL A 79 3.11 7.55 12.50
C VAL A 79 3.40 6.23 13.21
N CYS A 80 3.40 5.13 12.46
CA CYS A 80 3.69 3.80 13.00
C CYS A 80 4.12 2.84 11.88
N ARG A 81 4.78 1.75 12.26
CA ARG A 81 5.11 0.64 11.36
C ARG A 81 3.93 -0.31 11.22
N PHE A 82 4.00 -1.25 10.27
CA PHE A 82 2.94 -2.23 10.02
C PHE A 82 2.53 -3.01 11.27
N GLU A 83 3.51 -3.54 12.01
CA GLU A 83 3.30 -4.34 13.20
C GLU A 83 2.74 -3.57 14.40
N GLN A 84 2.82 -2.25 14.38
CA GLN A 84 2.33 -1.36 15.44
C GLN A 84 0.90 -0.87 15.18
N MET A 85 0.39 -1.05 13.95
CA MET A 85 -0.97 -0.61 13.62
C MET A 85 -2.00 -1.45 14.36
N GLN A 86 -2.91 -0.78 15.05
CA GLN A 86 -3.99 -1.41 15.82
C GLN A 86 -5.33 -0.78 15.49
N SER A 87 -6.38 -1.59 15.51
CA SER A 87 -7.75 -1.14 15.36
C SER A 87 -8.69 -2.02 16.21
N VAL A 88 -9.66 -1.39 16.86
CA VAL A 88 -10.72 -2.10 17.61
C VAL A 88 -11.76 -2.70 16.66
N VAL A 89 -11.97 -2.04 15.52
CA VAL A 89 -12.94 -2.47 14.51
C VAL A 89 -12.18 -2.88 13.25
N PRO A 90 -12.41 -4.09 12.71
CA PRO A 90 -11.76 -4.52 11.48
C PRO A 90 -12.21 -3.67 10.29
N TYR A 91 -11.29 -3.48 9.34
CA TYR A 91 -11.52 -2.73 8.12
C TYR A 91 -12.27 -3.57 7.08
N ASP A 92 -13.05 -2.91 6.22
CA ASP A 92 -13.71 -3.54 5.08
C ASP A 92 -12.71 -3.89 3.97
N GLY A 93 -11.65 -3.09 3.82
CA GLY A 93 -10.57 -3.31 2.86
C GLY A 93 -9.27 -2.66 3.31
N ILE A 94 -8.15 -3.13 2.76
CA ILE A 94 -6.80 -2.59 3.00
C ILE A 94 -6.14 -2.27 1.66
N TRP A 95 -5.55 -1.07 1.58
CA TRP A 95 -4.79 -0.60 0.42
C TRP A 95 -3.32 -0.41 0.81
N ALA A 96 -2.41 -1.15 0.16
CA ALA A 96 -0.96 -1.14 0.40
C ALA A 96 -0.20 -0.95 -0.91
N SER A 97 -0.34 0.23 -1.53
CA SER A 97 0.29 0.55 -2.81
C SER A 97 1.77 0.90 -2.64
N GLY A 98 2.67 0.01 -3.09
CA GLY A 98 4.12 0.23 -3.10
C GLY A 98 4.75 0.40 -1.72
N SER A 99 4.06 0.08 -0.65
CA SER A 99 4.54 0.25 0.73
C SER A 99 5.22 -1.00 1.29
N LEU A 100 4.64 -2.18 1.04
CA LEU A 100 5.21 -3.46 1.48
C LEU A 100 6.61 -3.74 0.91
N PRO A 101 6.92 -3.42 -0.37
CA PRO A 101 8.27 -3.65 -0.89
C PRO A 101 9.36 -2.80 -0.22
N CYS A 102 9.00 -1.77 0.56
CA CYS A 102 9.96 -1.01 1.38
C CYS A 102 10.46 -1.80 2.61
N LEU A 103 9.84 -2.95 2.90
CA LEU A 103 10.30 -3.88 3.94
C LEU A 103 11.32 -4.86 3.36
N PRO A 104 12.28 -5.35 4.18
CA PRO A 104 13.06 -6.53 3.84
C PRO A 104 12.13 -7.71 3.54
N GLU A 105 12.52 -8.59 2.62
CA GLU A 105 11.67 -9.71 2.16
C GLU A 105 11.11 -10.54 3.32
N HIS A 106 11.94 -10.85 4.32
CA HIS A 106 11.53 -11.65 5.48
C HIS A 106 10.52 -10.98 6.41
N GLU A 107 10.32 -9.66 6.31
CA GLU A 107 9.33 -8.90 7.08
C GLU A 107 7.98 -8.77 6.35
N ILE A 108 7.91 -9.04 5.03
CA ILE A 108 6.69 -8.83 4.24
C ILE A 108 5.58 -9.81 4.67
N ALA A 109 5.90 -11.12 4.83
CA ALA A 109 4.92 -12.10 5.26
C ALA A 109 4.38 -11.82 6.69
N PRO A 110 5.20 -11.50 7.69
CA PRO A 110 4.73 -11.02 9.00
C PRO A 110 3.83 -9.78 8.90
N ALA A 111 4.18 -8.78 8.09
CA ALA A 111 3.38 -7.58 7.90
C ALA A 111 2.01 -7.90 7.28
N LEU A 112 1.96 -8.73 6.22
CA LEU A 112 0.71 -9.20 5.63
C LEU A 112 -0.13 -10.01 6.62
N GLY A 113 0.50 -10.88 7.43
CA GLY A 113 -0.17 -11.63 8.49
C GLY A 113 -0.81 -10.71 9.53
N HIS A 114 -0.11 -9.66 9.92
CA HIS A 114 -0.66 -8.65 10.83
C HIS A 114 -1.83 -7.88 10.19
N LEU A 115 -1.68 -7.42 8.95
CA LEU A 115 -2.76 -6.75 8.20
C LEU A 115 -4.01 -7.64 8.08
N ALA A 116 -3.83 -8.96 7.93
CA ALA A 116 -4.96 -9.89 7.92
C ALA A 116 -5.77 -9.84 9.22
N THR A 117 -5.13 -9.62 10.37
CA THR A 117 -5.85 -9.50 11.66
C THR A 117 -6.73 -8.25 11.73
N LEU A 118 -6.39 -7.22 10.97
CA LEU A 118 -7.10 -5.94 10.91
C LEU A 118 -8.20 -5.90 9.84
N LEU A 119 -8.26 -6.88 8.95
CA LEU A 119 -9.19 -6.96 7.83
C LEU A 119 -10.36 -7.88 8.15
N LYS A 120 -11.57 -7.59 7.71
CA LYS A 120 -12.71 -8.51 7.81
C LYS A 120 -12.50 -9.76 6.95
N ALA A 121 -13.07 -10.88 7.36
CA ALA A 121 -13.13 -12.06 6.50
C ALA A 121 -13.89 -11.71 5.20
N GLY A 122 -13.40 -12.18 4.06
CA GLY A 122 -13.88 -11.79 2.74
C GLY A 122 -13.43 -10.42 2.25
N GLY A 123 -12.78 -9.61 3.10
CA GLY A 123 -12.29 -8.29 2.74
C GLY A 123 -11.10 -8.33 1.76
N PRO A 124 -11.05 -7.40 0.78
CA PRO A 124 -9.93 -7.29 -0.15
C PRO A 124 -8.74 -6.57 0.47
N LEU A 125 -7.53 -7.03 0.11
CA LEU A 125 -6.28 -6.33 0.30
C LEU A 125 -5.60 -6.14 -1.05
N TYR A 126 -5.29 -4.91 -1.39
CA TYR A 126 -4.44 -4.59 -2.54
C TYR A 126 -3.00 -4.44 -2.10
N ALA A 127 -2.07 -5.01 -2.86
CA ALA A 127 -0.63 -4.81 -2.71
C ALA A 127 0.05 -4.69 -4.07
N SER A 128 1.14 -3.93 -4.14
CA SER A 128 1.96 -3.85 -5.35
C SER A 128 3.45 -3.89 -5.04
N PHE A 129 4.21 -4.50 -5.96
CA PHE A 129 5.65 -4.73 -5.83
C PHE A 129 6.34 -4.45 -7.17
N PRO A 130 7.59 -3.97 -7.19
CA PRO A 130 8.41 -4.04 -8.40
C PRO A 130 8.45 -5.48 -8.90
N HIS A 131 8.15 -5.69 -10.19
CA HIS A 131 8.05 -7.04 -10.75
C HIS A 131 9.41 -7.67 -10.96
N GLY A 132 9.54 -8.94 -10.64
CA GLY A 132 10.70 -9.78 -10.90
C GLY A 132 11.27 -10.47 -9.67
N GLU A 133 12.34 -11.22 -9.89
CA GLU A 133 13.10 -11.93 -8.84
C GLU A 133 14.49 -11.31 -8.68
N GLY A 134 15.18 -11.66 -7.59
CA GLY A 134 16.56 -11.30 -7.34
C GLY A 134 16.73 -10.11 -6.39
N GLU A 135 17.90 -9.45 -6.48
CA GLU A 135 18.28 -8.38 -5.56
C GLU A 135 17.26 -7.24 -5.52
N PRO A 136 17.04 -6.64 -4.34
CA PRO A 136 16.17 -5.48 -4.20
C PRO A 136 16.62 -4.33 -5.10
N LEU A 137 15.63 -3.58 -5.62
CA LEU A 137 15.93 -2.41 -6.44
C LEU A 137 16.30 -1.21 -5.58
N PRO A 138 17.31 -0.42 -5.98
CA PRO A 138 17.61 0.84 -5.33
C PRO A 138 16.47 1.84 -5.54
N ARG A 139 16.20 2.63 -4.50
CA ARG A 139 15.21 3.71 -4.52
C ARG A 139 15.80 4.96 -3.86
N SER A 140 15.42 6.13 -4.34
CA SER A 140 15.72 7.38 -3.65
C SER A 140 14.78 7.61 -2.47
N GLY A 141 15.29 8.18 -1.38
CA GLY A 141 14.51 8.55 -0.21
C GLY A 141 14.83 7.76 1.06
N GLU A 142 13.90 7.75 1.98
CA GLU A 142 14.08 7.18 3.33
C GLU A 142 14.18 5.64 3.32
N TYR A 143 13.57 5.01 2.32
CA TYR A 143 13.61 3.55 2.13
C TYR A 143 14.44 3.23 0.88
N PRO A 144 15.75 2.96 1.04
CA PRO A 144 16.69 2.93 -0.08
C PRO A 144 16.57 1.70 -0.99
N LEU A 145 15.85 0.68 -0.56
CA LEU A 145 15.68 -0.57 -1.30
C LEU A 145 14.21 -0.96 -1.40
N GLN A 146 13.86 -1.63 -2.48
CA GLN A 146 12.53 -2.21 -2.69
C GLN A 146 12.66 -3.69 -3.06
N THR A 147 12.04 -4.54 -2.25
CA THR A 147 11.91 -5.97 -2.53
C THR A 147 11.11 -6.20 -3.80
N ARG A 148 11.63 -7.05 -4.69
CA ARG A 148 10.95 -7.44 -5.93
C ARG A 148 10.18 -8.73 -5.71
N LEU A 149 9.05 -8.87 -6.38
CA LEU A 149 8.30 -10.12 -6.44
C LEU A 149 7.73 -10.35 -7.84
N ASP A 150 7.75 -11.60 -8.27
CA ASP A 150 6.89 -12.10 -9.32
C ASP A 150 5.64 -12.78 -8.72
N GLU A 151 4.72 -13.22 -9.55
CA GLU A 151 3.50 -13.88 -9.08
C GLU A 151 3.79 -15.19 -8.33
N ALA A 152 4.81 -15.95 -8.75
CA ALA A 152 5.20 -17.17 -8.08
C ALA A 152 5.76 -16.91 -6.68
N GLY A 153 6.61 -15.88 -6.54
CA GLY A 153 7.13 -15.39 -5.26
C GLY A 153 6.00 -14.92 -4.33
N LEU A 154 5.06 -14.14 -4.86
CA LEU A 154 3.88 -13.71 -4.09
C LEU A 154 3.05 -14.92 -3.62
N ARG A 155 2.77 -15.91 -4.47
CA ARG A 155 2.03 -17.12 -4.09
C ARG A 155 2.74 -17.91 -2.99
N ARG A 156 4.06 -18.07 -3.08
CA ARG A 156 4.87 -18.70 -2.02
C ARG A 156 4.75 -17.92 -0.70
N LEU A 157 4.84 -16.60 -0.78
CA LEU A 157 4.80 -15.70 0.39
C LEU A 157 3.45 -15.73 1.10
N ILE A 158 2.33 -15.76 0.39
CA ILE A 158 0.99 -15.78 0.98
C ILE A 158 0.49 -17.19 1.33
N ALA A 159 1.14 -18.27 0.88
CA ALA A 159 0.68 -19.65 1.11
C ALA A 159 0.38 -19.98 2.58
N PRO A 160 1.22 -19.59 3.58
CA PRO A 160 0.95 -19.81 4.99
C PRO A 160 -0.04 -18.80 5.60
N LEU A 161 -0.44 -17.77 4.87
CA LEU A 161 -1.27 -16.67 5.37
C LEU A 161 -2.76 -16.90 5.05
N PRO A 162 -3.68 -16.26 5.77
CA PRO A 162 -5.12 -16.40 5.54
C PRO A 162 -5.59 -15.57 4.33
N PHE A 163 -4.85 -15.65 3.22
CA PHE A 163 -5.19 -14.95 1.98
C PHE A 163 -5.32 -15.91 0.80
N THR A 164 -6.18 -15.53 -0.14
CA THR A 164 -6.26 -16.10 -1.48
C THR A 164 -5.91 -15.02 -2.49
N LEU A 165 -5.08 -15.31 -3.47
CA LEU A 165 -4.84 -14.42 -4.60
C LEU A 165 -6.09 -14.46 -5.50
N HIS A 166 -6.85 -13.36 -5.48
CA HIS A 166 -8.05 -13.21 -6.31
C HIS A 166 -7.70 -12.81 -7.73
N HIS A 167 -6.80 -11.84 -7.88
CA HIS A 167 -6.32 -11.36 -9.18
C HIS A 167 -4.90 -10.83 -9.06
N GLY A 168 -4.04 -11.20 -10.01
CA GLY A 168 -2.68 -10.70 -10.14
C GLY A 168 -2.42 -10.27 -11.58
N TRP A 169 -1.73 -9.15 -11.77
CA TRP A 169 -1.30 -8.70 -13.09
C TRP A 169 -0.02 -7.90 -13.01
N VAL A 170 0.69 -7.85 -14.13
CA VAL A 170 1.85 -6.98 -14.28
C VAL A 170 1.45 -5.77 -15.10
N GLY A 171 1.77 -4.60 -14.59
CA GLY A 171 1.57 -3.32 -15.26
C GLY A 171 2.89 -2.61 -15.49
N GLU A 172 2.99 -1.89 -16.61
CA GLU A 172 4.18 -1.09 -16.94
C GLU A 172 4.03 0.31 -16.36
N ASP A 173 5.03 0.72 -15.58
CA ASP A 173 5.21 2.10 -15.17
C ASP A 173 6.36 2.68 -16.01
N GLU A 174 6.10 3.74 -16.77
CA GLU A 174 7.07 4.34 -17.70
C GLU A 174 8.35 4.82 -17.01
N VAL A 175 8.29 5.11 -15.71
CA VAL A 175 9.44 5.65 -14.95
C VAL A 175 10.12 4.56 -14.12
N ASN A 176 9.33 3.67 -13.51
CA ASN A 176 9.82 2.72 -12.49
C ASN A 176 9.87 1.27 -13.01
N GLY A 177 9.53 1.04 -14.28
CA GLY A 177 9.49 -0.29 -14.91
C GLY A 177 8.25 -1.11 -14.51
N PRO A 178 8.27 -2.44 -14.75
CA PRO A 178 7.11 -3.28 -14.51
C PRO A 178 6.81 -3.47 -13.02
N TRP A 179 5.54 -3.44 -12.67
CA TRP A 179 5.04 -3.70 -11.32
C TRP A 179 4.06 -4.86 -11.31
N LEU A 180 4.23 -5.74 -10.32
CA LEU A 180 3.24 -6.74 -9.95
C LEU A 180 2.16 -6.09 -9.08
N HIS A 181 0.92 -6.19 -9.49
CA HIS A 181 -0.25 -5.78 -8.73
C HIS A 181 -1.00 -7.02 -8.25
N ALA A 182 -1.51 -7.01 -7.05
CA ALA A 182 -2.22 -8.14 -6.48
C ALA A 182 -3.45 -7.69 -5.69
N LEU A 183 -4.56 -8.35 -5.95
CA LEU A 183 -5.76 -8.32 -5.13
C LEU A 183 -5.86 -9.64 -4.37
N LEU A 184 -5.70 -9.56 -3.07
CA LEU A 184 -5.83 -10.66 -2.14
C LEU A 184 -7.19 -10.56 -1.46
N VAL A 185 -7.78 -11.71 -1.10
CA VAL A 185 -9.01 -11.75 -0.30
C VAL A 185 -8.73 -12.57 0.96
N ARG A 186 -9.08 -12.03 2.12
CA ARG A 186 -8.96 -12.73 3.38
C ARG A 186 -9.96 -13.89 3.45
N ARG A 187 -9.44 -15.10 3.74
CA ARG A 187 -10.24 -16.31 4.01
C ARG A 187 -10.94 -16.23 5.37
#